data_d5f0be4a2ff809bbf4544137a2577499
#
_entry.id   d5f0be4a2ff809bbf4544137a2577499
#
_cell.length_a   1.000
_cell.length_b   1.000
_cell.length_c   1.000
_cell.angle_alpha   90.00
_cell.angle_beta   90.00
_cell.angle_gamma   90.00
#
_symmetry.space_group_name_H-M   'P 1'
#
loop_
_entity.id
_entity.type
_entity.pdbx_description
1 polymer ?
#
loop_
_entity_poly.entity_id
_entity_poly.type
_entity_poly.pdbx_seq_one_letter_code
_entity_poly.pdbx_strand_id
1 'polypeptide(L)'
;MITKRIIPCLDVKDGRVVKGVNFAGLQDMADPVEMARYYNAAGADELVFYDITASVEGRTIFTDILRRVASEIFIPLTVGGGIGSLEDFDRVLKCGADKVSVNSGAIKNPAIISAAAQRYGNQCVVLSADIKRVDGKFKLFTKGGRENTGIDALDWLEHGVKNGAGELVVNSIDTDGVKNGFDLELLDAVAQRCAVPIIASGGAGKMDDFKELFLNHPRVDAGLAASIFHTKQVDIRDLKLYLRENSVEMRV
;
A
#
# COMPACT_ATOMS: atom_id res chain seq x y z
N MET A 1 2.54 -19.90 13.06
CA MET A 1 2.56 -19.26 11.72
C MET A 1 2.13 -17.81 11.90
N ILE A 2 2.65 -16.90 11.09
CA ILE A 2 2.23 -15.49 11.09
C ILE A 2 0.96 -15.40 10.24
N THR A 3 -0.09 -14.76 10.74
CA THR A 3 -1.35 -14.56 10.00
C THR A 3 -1.14 -13.59 8.84
N LYS A 4 -1.80 -13.86 7.71
CA LYS A 4 -1.82 -12.94 6.56
C LYS A 4 -2.78 -11.79 6.80
N ARG A 5 -2.55 -10.64 6.15
CA ARG A 5 -3.35 -9.43 6.32
C ARG A 5 -4.13 -9.08 5.05
N ILE A 6 -5.37 -8.65 5.23
CA ILE A 6 -6.20 -8.05 4.17
C ILE A 6 -6.29 -6.56 4.43
N ILE A 7 -5.83 -5.78 3.47
CA ILE A 7 -5.63 -4.33 3.61
C ILE A 7 -6.43 -3.58 2.55
N PRO A 8 -7.54 -2.91 2.89
CA PRO A 8 -8.16 -1.95 2.00
C PRO A 8 -7.31 -0.68 1.86
N CYS A 9 -7.31 -0.08 0.66
CA CYS A 9 -6.63 1.18 0.37
C CYS A 9 -7.64 2.27 0.04
N LEU A 10 -7.53 3.42 0.71
CA LEU A 10 -8.28 4.64 0.41
C LEU A 10 -7.39 5.57 -0.43
N ASP A 11 -7.62 5.61 -1.74
CA ASP A 11 -7.03 6.61 -2.62
C ASP A 11 -7.84 7.90 -2.50
N VAL A 12 -7.25 8.95 -1.91
CA VAL A 12 -7.96 10.21 -1.62
C VAL A 12 -7.49 11.30 -2.56
N LYS A 13 -8.44 11.98 -3.19
CA LYS A 13 -8.25 13.18 -4.00
C LYS A 13 -9.30 14.22 -3.60
N ASP A 14 -8.88 15.46 -3.41
CA ASP A 14 -9.76 16.59 -3.04
C ASP A 14 -10.66 16.26 -1.83
N GLY A 15 -10.13 15.48 -0.88
CA GLY A 15 -10.84 15.08 0.32
C GLY A 15 -11.88 13.97 0.14
N ARG A 16 -11.96 13.34 -1.03
CA ARG A 16 -12.88 12.24 -1.35
C ARG A 16 -12.11 10.99 -1.72
N VAL A 17 -12.66 9.82 -1.37
CA VAL A 17 -12.13 8.55 -1.87
C VAL A 17 -12.49 8.42 -3.34
N VAL A 18 -11.48 8.12 -4.15
CA VAL A 18 -11.63 7.94 -5.59
C VAL A 18 -11.07 6.60 -6.04
N LYS A 19 -11.51 6.12 -7.21
CA LYS A 19 -10.93 4.95 -7.86
C LYS A 19 -10.91 5.11 -9.36
N GLY A 20 -9.81 4.64 -9.96
CA GLY A 20 -9.59 4.59 -11.40
C GLY A 20 -9.01 3.24 -11.84
N VAL A 21 -8.71 3.12 -13.13
CA VAL A 21 -7.99 2.00 -13.73
C VAL A 21 -6.64 2.53 -14.23
N ASN A 22 -5.53 1.85 -13.91
CA ASN A 22 -4.16 2.28 -14.26
C ASN A 22 -3.92 3.77 -13.89
N PHE A 23 -4.37 4.19 -12.72
CA PHE A 23 -4.27 5.59 -12.23
C PHE A 23 -5.00 6.65 -13.10
N ALA A 24 -5.94 6.24 -13.96
CA ALA A 24 -6.71 7.14 -14.82
C ALA A 24 -8.23 6.96 -14.62
N GLY A 25 -9.02 7.91 -15.12
CA GLY A 25 -10.49 7.81 -15.11
C GLY A 25 -11.10 7.79 -13.69
N LEU A 26 -10.57 8.61 -12.75
CA LEU A 26 -10.97 8.63 -11.35
C LEU A 26 -12.47 8.95 -11.19
N GLN A 27 -13.16 8.09 -10.43
CA GLN A 27 -14.55 8.27 -10.02
C GLN A 27 -14.61 8.49 -8.51
N ASP A 28 -15.49 9.39 -8.04
CA ASP A 28 -15.78 9.60 -6.62
C ASP A 28 -16.52 8.37 -6.07
N MET A 29 -16.03 7.81 -4.97
CA MET A 29 -16.60 6.64 -4.33
C MET A 29 -17.36 6.99 -3.06
N ALA A 30 -16.73 7.71 -2.09
CA ALA A 30 -17.34 7.99 -0.80
C ALA A 30 -16.54 8.99 0.05
N ASP A 31 -17.08 9.32 1.24
CA ASP A 31 -16.35 10.00 2.31
C ASP A 31 -15.30 9.05 2.93
N PRO A 32 -14.03 9.48 3.07
CA PRO A 32 -12.97 8.63 3.61
C PRO A 32 -13.20 8.19 5.06
N VAL A 33 -13.86 8.99 5.87
CA VAL A 33 -14.17 8.66 7.28
C VAL A 33 -15.22 7.55 7.36
N GLU A 34 -16.26 7.63 6.56
CA GLU A 34 -17.30 6.60 6.47
C GLU A 34 -16.72 5.27 5.98
N MET A 35 -15.85 5.31 4.96
CA MET A 35 -15.20 4.11 4.45
C MET A 35 -14.24 3.49 5.47
N ALA A 36 -13.48 4.31 6.20
CA ALA A 36 -12.58 3.83 7.24
C ALA A 36 -13.36 3.10 8.36
N ARG A 37 -14.47 3.69 8.82
CA ARG A 37 -15.38 3.07 9.80
C ARG A 37 -15.94 1.74 9.27
N TYR A 38 -16.35 1.71 8.02
CA TYR A 38 -16.86 0.50 7.38
C TYR A 38 -15.80 -0.61 7.36
N TYR A 39 -14.56 -0.33 6.93
CA TYR A 39 -13.49 -1.33 6.88
C TYR A 39 -13.03 -1.81 8.25
N ASN A 40 -12.98 -0.91 9.23
CA ASN A 40 -12.71 -1.30 10.61
C ASN A 40 -13.77 -2.28 11.12
N ALA A 41 -15.05 -2.04 10.86
CA ALA A 41 -16.16 -2.93 11.26
C ALA A 41 -16.20 -4.23 10.45
N ALA A 42 -15.77 -4.21 9.17
CA ALA A 42 -15.67 -5.38 8.30
C ALA A 42 -14.51 -6.31 8.65
N GLY A 43 -13.66 -5.95 9.62
CA GLY A 43 -12.56 -6.78 10.09
C GLY A 43 -11.31 -6.71 9.20
N ALA A 44 -11.06 -5.58 8.53
CA ALA A 44 -9.77 -5.33 7.89
C ALA A 44 -8.63 -5.42 8.92
N ASP A 45 -7.45 -5.89 8.50
CA ASP A 45 -6.30 -6.05 9.40
C ASP A 45 -5.49 -4.77 9.55
N GLU A 46 -5.57 -3.90 8.57
CA GLU A 46 -4.89 -2.61 8.48
C GLU A 46 -5.64 -1.75 7.46
N LEU A 47 -5.51 -0.42 7.52
CA LEU A 47 -6.02 0.51 6.52
C LEU A 47 -4.87 1.32 5.93
N VAL A 48 -4.86 1.47 4.61
CA VAL A 48 -3.96 2.39 3.91
C VAL A 48 -4.73 3.62 3.44
N PHE A 49 -4.16 4.80 3.69
CA PHE A 49 -4.67 6.10 3.25
C PHE A 49 -3.61 6.79 2.37
N TYR A 50 -3.89 6.92 1.10
CA TYR A 50 -3.03 7.64 0.16
C TYR A 50 -3.68 8.92 -0.34
N ASP A 51 -3.03 10.08 -0.09
CA ASP A 51 -3.34 11.32 -0.79
C ASP A 51 -2.62 11.28 -2.16
N ILE A 52 -3.36 10.88 -3.19
CA ILE A 52 -2.77 10.56 -4.50
C ILE A 52 -2.39 11.81 -5.31
N THR A 53 -2.79 13.01 -4.90
CA THR A 53 -2.48 14.26 -5.60
C THR A 53 -1.45 15.12 -4.86
N ALA A 54 -1.24 14.93 -3.57
CA ALA A 54 -0.33 15.75 -2.76
C ALA A 54 1.09 15.85 -3.35
N SER A 55 1.64 14.72 -3.81
CA SER A 55 2.98 14.67 -4.42
C SER A 55 3.07 15.39 -5.77
N VAL A 56 2.00 15.38 -6.56
CA VAL A 56 1.92 16.02 -7.88
C VAL A 56 1.70 17.52 -7.75
N GLU A 57 0.85 17.92 -6.80
CA GLU A 57 0.47 19.32 -6.52
C GLU A 57 1.48 20.04 -5.64
N GLY A 58 2.46 19.33 -5.08
CA GLY A 58 3.47 19.90 -4.18
C GLY A 58 2.90 20.43 -2.88
N ARG A 59 1.76 19.92 -2.42
CA ARG A 59 1.10 20.28 -1.17
C ARG A 59 1.26 19.23 -0.08
N THR A 60 0.95 19.60 1.12
CA THR A 60 0.89 18.68 2.26
C THR A 60 -0.41 17.86 2.23
N ILE A 61 -0.37 16.66 2.85
CA ILE A 61 -1.52 15.77 3.00
C ILE A 61 -2.69 16.45 3.76
N PHE A 62 -3.91 16.00 3.54
CA PHE A 62 -5.13 16.48 4.23
C PHE A 62 -5.17 16.02 5.69
N THR A 63 -4.52 16.79 6.59
CA THR A 63 -4.36 16.43 8.01
C THR A 63 -5.68 16.38 8.79
N ASP A 64 -6.66 17.21 8.45
CA ASP A 64 -7.95 17.23 9.15
C ASP A 64 -8.78 15.98 8.84
N ILE A 65 -8.76 15.55 7.58
CA ILE A 65 -9.41 14.30 7.16
C ILE A 65 -8.69 13.12 7.81
N LEU A 66 -7.36 13.13 7.80
CA LEU A 66 -6.56 12.07 8.42
C LEU A 66 -6.85 11.91 9.92
N ARG A 67 -6.94 13.00 10.69
CA ARG A 67 -7.31 12.94 12.12
C ARG A 67 -8.71 12.34 12.33
N ARG A 68 -9.66 12.71 11.49
CA ARG A 68 -11.03 12.15 11.55
C ARG A 68 -11.04 10.66 11.21
N VAL A 69 -10.29 10.24 10.20
CA VAL A 69 -10.11 8.81 9.86
C VAL A 69 -9.50 8.06 11.04
N ALA A 70 -8.37 8.55 11.56
CA ALA A 70 -7.66 7.92 12.68
C ALA A 70 -8.50 7.82 13.96
N SER A 71 -9.42 8.76 14.21
CA SER A 71 -10.30 8.71 15.39
C SER A 71 -11.43 7.66 15.30
N GLU A 72 -11.70 7.13 14.12
CA GLU A 72 -12.81 6.20 13.87
C GLU A 72 -12.39 4.73 13.75
N ILE A 73 -11.09 4.45 13.73
CA ILE A 73 -10.57 3.10 13.52
C ILE A 73 -9.66 2.65 14.67
N PHE A 74 -9.61 1.34 14.90
CA PHE A 74 -8.77 0.68 15.92
C PHE A 74 -7.80 -0.33 15.30
N ILE A 75 -7.73 -0.36 13.98
CA ILE A 75 -6.75 -1.13 13.20
C ILE A 75 -5.58 -0.22 12.80
N PRO A 76 -4.37 -0.77 12.57
CA PRO A 76 -3.22 0.03 12.13
C PRO A 76 -3.52 0.87 10.88
N LEU A 77 -3.04 2.11 10.88
CA LEU A 77 -3.22 3.07 9.79
C LEU A 77 -1.86 3.42 9.16
N THR A 78 -1.70 3.03 7.90
CA THR A 78 -0.56 3.44 7.08
C THR A 78 -0.96 4.63 6.20
N VAL A 79 -0.16 5.69 6.23
CA VAL A 79 -0.46 6.94 5.52
C VAL A 79 0.66 7.30 4.55
N GLY A 80 0.29 7.67 3.33
CA GLY A 80 1.23 8.12 2.30
C GLY A 80 0.65 9.20 1.40
N GLY A 81 1.48 9.68 0.48
CA GLY A 81 1.17 10.79 -0.43
C GLY A 81 1.81 12.10 0.02
N GLY A 82 2.64 12.69 -0.84
CA GLY A 82 3.30 13.96 -0.57
C GLY A 82 4.34 13.96 0.56
N ILE A 83 4.78 12.80 1.02
CA ILE A 83 5.78 12.65 2.10
C ILE A 83 7.19 12.80 1.51
N GLY A 84 7.94 13.80 1.94
CA GLY A 84 9.27 14.10 1.44
C GLY A 84 10.29 14.58 2.49
N SER A 85 9.85 14.75 3.75
CA SER A 85 10.69 15.23 4.85
C SER A 85 10.36 14.56 6.18
N LEU A 86 11.23 14.67 7.18
CA LEU A 86 10.93 14.19 8.54
C LEU A 86 9.79 14.99 9.20
N GLU A 87 9.60 16.23 8.82
CA GLU A 87 8.48 17.07 9.26
C GLU A 87 7.15 16.50 8.74
N ASP A 88 7.13 15.92 7.54
CA ASP A 88 5.94 15.24 7.01
C ASP A 88 5.65 13.97 7.80
N PHE A 89 6.70 13.15 8.12
CA PHE A 89 6.54 11.99 9.03
C PHE A 89 5.94 12.40 10.37
N ASP A 90 6.53 13.40 11.02
CA ASP A 90 6.08 13.90 12.32
C ASP A 90 4.62 14.36 12.25
N ARG A 91 4.25 15.06 11.18
CA ARG A 91 2.90 15.58 10.94
C ARG A 91 1.86 14.47 10.86
N VAL A 92 2.10 13.42 10.04
CA VAL A 92 1.12 12.35 9.84
C VAL A 92 1.06 11.40 11.04
N LEU A 93 2.18 11.11 11.70
CA LEU A 93 2.21 10.33 12.95
C LEU A 93 1.43 11.05 14.08
N LYS A 94 1.57 12.36 14.21
CA LYS A 94 0.78 13.18 15.16
C LYS A 94 -0.70 13.27 14.81
N CYS A 95 -1.08 12.95 13.58
CA CYS A 95 -2.49 12.86 13.17
C CYS A 95 -3.10 11.49 13.46
N GLY A 96 -2.32 10.53 13.97
CA GLY A 96 -2.80 9.19 14.34
C GLY A 96 -2.40 8.08 13.37
N ALA A 97 -1.47 8.32 12.44
CA ALA A 97 -0.89 7.25 11.63
C ALA A 97 0.05 6.37 12.49
N ASP A 98 0.03 5.05 12.26
CA ASP A 98 0.97 4.10 12.86
C ASP A 98 2.21 3.92 12.00
N LYS A 99 2.06 4.03 10.68
CA LYS A 99 3.13 3.89 9.70
C LYS A 99 3.04 4.98 8.63
N VAL A 100 4.19 5.31 8.07
CA VAL A 100 4.30 6.31 6.99
C VAL A 100 4.88 5.68 5.74
N SER A 101 4.12 5.77 4.65
CA SER A 101 4.52 5.24 3.35
C SER A 101 5.17 6.31 2.49
N VAL A 102 6.38 6.03 2.02
CA VAL A 102 7.16 6.92 1.14
C VAL A 102 7.45 6.25 -0.20
N ASN A 103 7.34 7.01 -1.28
CA ASN A 103 7.72 6.60 -2.63
C ASN A 103 8.52 7.74 -3.30
N SER A 104 7.88 8.64 -4.02
CA SER A 104 8.56 9.72 -4.79
C SER A 104 9.47 10.60 -3.93
N GLY A 105 9.12 10.83 -2.65
CA GLY A 105 9.97 11.57 -1.71
C GLY A 105 11.28 10.85 -1.42
N ALA A 106 11.22 9.52 -1.22
CA ALA A 106 12.41 8.69 -1.01
C ALA A 106 13.27 8.58 -2.29
N ILE A 107 12.66 8.54 -3.46
CA ILE A 107 13.41 8.54 -4.74
C ILE A 107 14.23 9.84 -4.89
N LYS A 108 13.64 10.97 -4.52
CA LYS A 108 14.33 12.29 -4.56
C LYS A 108 15.40 12.42 -3.48
N ASN A 109 15.14 11.91 -2.30
CA ASN A 109 16.04 11.96 -1.15
C ASN A 109 16.06 10.62 -0.40
N PRO A 110 16.89 9.64 -0.82
CA PRO A 110 16.96 8.32 -0.19
C PRO A 110 17.32 8.34 1.30
N ALA A 111 18.03 9.38 1.76
CA ALA A 111 18.41 9.51 3.16
C ALA A 111 17.21 9.66 4.11
N ILE A 112 16.01 10.00 3.60
CA ILE A 112 14.79 10.09 4.43
C ILE A 112 14.44 8.74 5.06
N ILE A 113 14.72 7.62 4.37
CA ILE A 113 14.43 6.26 4.87
C ILE A 113 15.21 6.01 6.16
N SER A 114 16.54 6.21 6.13
CA SER A 114 17.40 5.98 7.31
C SER A 114 17.14 7.00 8.42
N ALA A 115 16.91 8.25 8.08
CA ALA A 115 16.60 9.28 9.06
C ALA A 115 15.28 9.03 9.78
N ALA A 116 14.24 8.60 9.04
CA ALA A 116 12.95 8.23 9.62
C ALA A 116 13.06 6.96 10.48
N ALA A 117 13.78 5.93 10.00
CA ALA A 117 13.98 4.69 10.72
C ALA A 117 14.75 4.90 12.05
N GLN A 118 15.76 5.78 12.06
CA GLN A 118 16.48 6.15 13.27
C GLN A 118 15.60 6.92 14.27
N ARG A 119 14.71 7.77 13.80
CA ARG A 119 13.90 8.62 14.67
C ARG A 119 12.63 7.93 15.18
N TYR A 120 11.96 7.11 14.37
CA TYR A 120 10.65 6.54 14.66
C TYR A 120 10.65 5.01 14.74
N GLY A 121 11.76 4.38 14.37
CA GLY A 121 11.88 2.92 14.24
C GLY A 121 11.55 2.42 12.84
N ASN A 122 12.18 1.32 12.42
CA ASN A 122 11.99 0.74 11.10
C ASN A 122 10.52 0.38 10.83
N GLN A 123 9.80 -0.08 11.86
CA GLN A 123 8.39 -0.49 11.77
C GLN A 123 7.45 0.66 11.36
N CYS A 124 7.86 1.92 11.53
CA CYS A 124 7.09 3.09 11.08
C CYS A 124 7.35 3.45 9.61
N VAL A 125 8.37 2.86 8.96
CA VAL A 125 8.80 3.22 7.61
C VAL A 125 8.36 2.16 6.61
N VAL A 126 7.39 2.51 5.78
CA VAL A 126 6.91 1.68 4.66
C VAL A 126 7.48 2.26 3.36
N LEU A 127 8.28 1.48 2.63
CA LEU A 127 8.73 1.87 1.31
C LEU A 127 7.75 1.36 0.26
N SER A 128 7.03 2.26 -0.38
CA SER A 128 6.15 1.95 -1.50
C SER A 128 6.89 2.11 -2.82
N ALA A 129 6.66 1.19 -3.75
CA ALA A 129 7.26 1.22 -5.08
C ALA A 129 6.20 0.93 -6.15
N ASP A 130 6.01 1.89 -7.06
CA ASP A 130 5.23 1.70 -8.28
C ASP A 130 6.15 1.09 -9.34
N ILE A 131 5.87 -0.13 -9.75
CA ILE A 131 6.76 -0.93 -10.59
C ILE A 131 6.06 -1.31 -11.88
N LYS A 132 6.78 -1.20 -12.99
CA LYS A 132 6.32 -1.62 -14.31
C LYS A 132 7.43 -2.35 -15.07
N ARG A 133 7.05 -3.33 -15.90
CA ARG A 133 7.97 -3.97 -16.83
C ARG A 133 8.26 -3.06 -18.01
N VAL A 134 9.55 -2.80 -18.24
CA VAL A 134 10.05 -2.07 -19.40
C VAL A 134 11.21 -2.88 -19.96
N ASP A 135 11.11 -3.30 -21.22
CA ASP A 135 12.11 -4.15 -21.90
C ASP A 135 12.52 -5.39 -21.08
N GLY A 136 11.51 -6.08 -20.49
CA GLY A 136 11.70 -7.29 -19.68
C GLY A 136 12.33 -7.05 -18.30
N LYS A 137 12.51 -5.80 -17.85
CA LYS A 137 13.06 -5.45 -16.53
C LYS A 137 12.05 -4.71 -15.68
N PHE A 138 12.09 -4.95 -14.38
CA PHE A 138 11.27 -4.22 -13.41
C PHE A 138 11.84 -2.83 -13.16
N LYS A 139 11.13 -1.81 -13.60
CA LYS A 139 11.53 -0.41 -13.47
C LYS A 139 10.66 0.32 -12.45
N LEU A 140 11.32 1.19 -11.68
CA LEU A 140 10.68 2.05 -10.70
C LEU A 140 10.06 3.26 -11.37
N PHE A 141 8.82 3.56 -11.01
CA PHE A 141 8.08 4.74 -11.47
C PHE A 141 7.81 5.70 -10.31
N THR A 142 7.57 6.95 -10.65
CA THR A 142 7.24 8.03 -9.70
C THR A 142 6.01 8.81 -10.17
N LYS A 143 5.57 9.79 -9.38
CA LYS A 143 4.39 10.63 -9.68
C LYS A 143 3.11 9.82 -9.95
N GLY A 144 2.85 8.81 -9.11
CA GLY A 144 1.69 7.93 -9.29
C GLY A 144 1.79 7.12 -10.58
N GLY A 145 2.92 6.46 -10.82
CA GLY A 145 3.14 5.55 -11.94
C GLY A 145 3.31 6.20 -13.32
N ARG A 146 3.45 7.53 -13.39
CA ARG A 146 3.46 8.28 -14.66
C ARG A 146 4.84 8.49 -15.25
N GLU A 147 5.90 8.48 -14.46
CA GLU A 147 7.25 8.81 -14.87
C GLU A 147 8.21 7.67 -14.56
N ASN A 148 8.81 7.11 -15.63
CA ASN A 148 9.87 6.11 -15.48
C ASN A 148 11.14 6.77 -14.98
N THR A 149 11.66 6.31 -13.85
CA THR A 149 12.90 6.85 -13.26
C THR A 149 14.17 6.28 -13.88
N GLY A 150 14.07 5.19 -14.65
CA GLY A 150 15.20 4.41 -15.15
C GLY A 150 15.84 3.50 -14.10
N ILE A 151 15.50 3.65 -12.81
CA ILE A 151 16.05 2.88 -11.71
C ILE A 151 15.53 1.43 -11.78
N ASP A 152 16.39 0.46 -11.47
CA ASP A 152 15.98 -0.92 -11.28
C ASP A 152 15.20 -1.05 -9.96
N ALA A 153 13.97 -1.59 -10.03
CA ALA A 153 13.08 -1.62 -8.89
C ALA A 153 13.56 -2.57 -7.79
N LEU A 154 14.17 -3.70 -8.15
CA LEU A 154 14.66 -4.68 -7.17
C LEU A 154 15.87 -4.14 -6.43
N ASP A 155 16.80 -3.48 -7.11
CA ASP A 155 17.95 -2.81 -6.49
C ASP A 155 17.50 -1.69 -5.55
N TRP A 156 16.47 -0.93 -5.95
CA TRP A 156 15.90 0.13 -5.12
C TRP A 156 15.26 -0.41 -3.83
N LEU A 157 14.46 -1.46 -3.92
CA LEU A 157 13.81 -2.05 -2.76
C LEU A 157 14.83 -2.64 -1.78
N GLU A 158 15.84 -3.36 -2.29
CA GLU A 158 16.94 -3.87 -1.47
C GLU A 158 17.72 -2.74 -0.78
N HIS A 159 18.02 -1.67 -1.51
CA HIS A 159 18.64 -0.46 -0.94
C HIS A 159 17.78 0.14 0.18
N GLY A 160 16.47 0.27 -0.03
CA GLY A 160 15.54 0.81 0.95
C GLY A 160 15.49 -0.02 2.23
N VAL A 161 15.45 -1.35 2.11
CA VAL A 161 15.48 -2.27 3.26
C VAL A 161 16.80 -2.13 4.04
N LYS A 162 17.95 -2.07 3.35
CA LYS A 162 19.27 -1.84 3.98
C LYS A 162 19.33 -0.50 4.72
N ASN A 163 18.57 0.49 4.30
CA ASN A 163 18.48 1.81 4.93
C ASN A 163 17.38 1.92 5.99
N GLY A 164 16.68 0.84 6.32
CA GLY A 164 15.77 0.81 7.45
C GLY A 164 14.28 0.86 7.12
N ALA A 165 13.88 0.65 5.85
CA ALA A 165 12.49 0.36 5.55
C ALA A 165 12.07 -0.94 6.23
N GLY A 166 11.06 -0.90 7.08
CA GLY A 166 10.58 -2.05 7.85
C GLY A 166 9.48 -2.84 7.15
N GLU A 167 8.93 -2.31 6.07
CA GLU A 167 7.88 -2.96 5.27
C GLU A 167 7.90 -2.41 3.84
N LEU A 168 7.50 -3.23 2.87
CA LEU A 168 7.40 -2.87 1.46
C LEU A 168 5.95 -2.94 0.97
N VAL A 169 5.50 -1.92 0.24
CA VAL A 169 4.31 -2.00 -0.63
C VAL A 169 4.81 -2.12 -2.07
N VAL A 170 4.58 -3.28 -2.66
CA VAL A 170 4.96 -3.58 -4.04
C VAL A 170 3.73 -3.43 -4.92
N ASN A 171 3.66 -2.32 -5.66
CA ASN A 171 2.54 -2.00 -6.51
C ASN A 171 2.88 -2.24 -7.98
N SER A 172 2.27 -3.27 -8.59
CA SER A 172 2.44 -3.56 -10.01
C SER A 172 1.50 -2.69 -10.85
N ILE A 173 2.07 -1.76 -11.63
CA ILE A 173 1.31 -0.93 -12.57
C ILE A 173 0.71 -1.79 -13.69
N ASP A 174 1.40 -2.86 -14.09
CA ASP A 174 0.97 -3.73 -15.18
C ASP A 174 -0.33 -4.48 -14.85
N THR A 175 -0.58 -4.75 -13.58
CA THR A 175 -1.78 -5.47 -13.12
C THR A 175 -2.81 -4.57 -12.43
N ASP A 176 -2.46 -3.32 -12.07
CA ASP A 176 -3.37 -2.44 -11.32
C ASP A 176 -4.67 -2.15 -12.07
N GLY A 177 -5.81 -2.43 -11.42
CA GLY A 177 -7.14 -2.25 -11.98
C GLY A 177 -7.56 -3.30 -13.02
N VAL A 178 -6.66 -4.19 -13.45
CA VAL A 178 -6.94 -5.23 -14.48
C VAL A 178 -7.79 -6.37 -13.92
N LYS A 179 -7.71 -6.65 -12.61
CA LYS A 179 -8.50 -7.69 -11.90
C LYS A 179 -8.23 -9.13 -12.38
N ASN A 180 -7.01 -9.42 -12.82
CA ASN A 180 -6.59 -10.74 -13.29
C ASN A 180 -5.58 -11.44 -12.35
N GLY A 181 -5.53 -11.04 -11.09
CA GLY A 181 -4.60 -11.53 -10.08
C GLY A 181 -3.39 -10.63 -9.87
N PHE A 182 -2.67 -10.88 -8.78
CA PHE A 182 -1.45 -10.17 -8.42
C PHE A 182 -0.29 -10.51 -9.36
N ASP A 183 0.71 -9.65 -9.42
CA ASP A 183 1.95 -9.89 -10.19
C ASP A 183 2.90 -10.81 -9.41
N LEU A 184 2.64 -12.12 -9.49
CA LEU A 184 3.33 -13.12 -8.69
C LEU A 184 4.82 -13.21 -9.02
N GLU A 185 5.21 -13.02 -10.30
CA GLU A 185 6.62 -13.01 -10.72
C GLU A 185 7.40 -11.85 -10.08
N LEU A 186 6.81 -10.64 -10.07
CA LEU A 186 7.40 -9.48 -9.40
C LEU A 186 7.56 -9.74 -7.91
N LEU A 187 6.51 -10.27 -7.26
CA LEU A 187 6.51 -10.54 -5.81
C LEU A 187 7.55 -11.57 -5.42
N ASP A 188 7.73 -12.63 -6.21
CA ASP A 188 8.80 -13.61 -5.99
C ASP A 188 10.19 -13.01 -6.13
N ALA A 189 10.40 -12.19 -7.16
CA ALA A 189 11.67 -11.51 -7.37
C ALA A 189 12.02 -10.58 -6.19
N VAL A 190 11.03 -9.87 -5.64
CA VAL A 190 11.21 -9.04 -4.43
C VAL A 190 11.48 -9.90 -3.20
N ALA A 191 10.72 -10.98 -2.99
CA ALA A 191 10.84 -11.87 -1.83
C ALA A 191 12.19 -12.60 -1.78
N GLN A 192 12.84 -12.84 -2.91
CA GLN A 192 14.19 -13.41 -2.97
C GLN A 192 15.27 -12.44 -2.46
N ARG A 193 15.06 -11.12 -2.58
CA ARG A 193 16.05 -10.09 -2.25
C ARG A 193 15.77 -9.35 -0.94
N CYS A 194 14.52 -9.30 -0.49
CA CYS A 194 14.10 -8.52 0.66
C CYS A 194 13.55 -9.43 1.77
N ALA A 195 14.01 -9.20 3.02
CA ALA A 195 13.65 -10.02 4.19
C ALA A 195 12.67 -9.34 5.16
N VAL A 196 12.04 -8.25 4.74
CA VAL A 196 10.99 -7.53 5.49
C VAL A 196 9.60 -7.91 4.99
N PRO A 197 8.52 -7.65 5.75
CA PRO A 197 7.15 -7.87 5.29
C PRO A 197 6.86 -7.23 3.95
N ILE A 198 6.13 -7.97 3.08
CA ILE A 198 5.76 -7.55 1.75
C ILE A 198 4.24 -7.46 1.65
N ILE A 199 3.75 -6.31 1.22
CA ILE A 199 2.36 -6.05 0.86
C ILE A 199 2.25 -6.07 -0.66
N ALA A 200 1.49 -7.03 -1.21
CA ALA A 200 1.17 -7.10 -2.63
C ALA A 200 0.07 -6.11 -2.98
N SER A 201 0.26 -5.30 -4.02
CA SER A 201 -0.71 -4.32 -4.50
C SER A 201 -0.83 -4.34 -6.02
N GLY A 202 -2.06 -4.17 -6.51
CA GLY A 202 -2.40 -4.18 -7.93
C GLY A 202 -2.78 -5.56 -8.46
N GLY A 203 -3.96 -5.67 -9.07
CA GLY A 203 -4.41 -6.84 -9.81
C GLY A 203 -5.51 -7.69 -9.17
N ALA A 204 -5.76 -7.60 -7.87
CA ALA A 204 -6.80 -8.39 -7.21
C ALA A 204 -8.18 -8.15 -7.82
N GLY A 205 -8.87 -9.22 -8.22
CA GLY A 205 -10.21 -9.20 -8.81
C GLY A 205 -11.23 -10.08 -8.09
N LYS A 206 -10.78 -11.14 -7.41
CA LYS A 206 -11.63 -12.15 -6.75
C LYS A 206 -10.92 -12.79 -5.56
N MET A 207 -11.64 -13.56 -4.75
CA MET A 207 -11.10 -14.22 -3.55
C MET A 207 -9.98 -15.21 -3.88
N ASP A 208 -10.09 -15.92 -5.02
CA ASP A 208 -9.06 -16.87 -5.47
C ASP A 208 -7.70 -16.23 -5.70
N ASP A 209 -7.64 -14.95 -6.07
CA ASP A 209 -6.37 -14.25 -6.30
C ASP A 209 -5.59 -14.12 -4.97
N PHE A 210 -6.28 -13.88 -3.87
CA PHE A 210 -5.65 -13.87 -2.54
C PHE A 210 -5.25 -15.26 -2.07
N LYS A 211 -6.06 -16.28 -2.38
CA LYS A 211 -5.71 -17.67 -2.08
C LYS A 211 -4.44 -18.08 -2.81
N GLU A 212 -4.36 -17.82 -4.12
CA GLU A 212 -3.19 -18.10 -4.94
C GLU A 212 -1.96 -17.38 -4.39
N LEU A 213 -2.09 -16.07 -4.08
CA LEU A 213 -1.03 -15.26 -3.50
C LEU A 213 -0.46 -15.91 -2.23
N PHE A 214 -1.30 -16.24 -1.26
CA PHE A 214 -0.81 -16.65 0.06
C PHE A 214 -0.37 -18.12 0.12
N LEU A 215 -0.95 -19.01 -0.67
CA LEU A 215 -0.54 -20.42 -0.71
C LEU A 215 0.75 -20.63 -1.49
N ASN A 216 0.89 -19.97 -2.64
CA ASN A 216 2.03 -20.19 -3.53
C ASN A 216 3.20 -19.24 -3.23
N HIS A 217 2.94 -18.09 -2.60
CA HIS A 217 3.95 -17.08 -2.27
C HIS A 217 3.96 -16.77 -0.75
N PRO A 218 4.37 -17.73 0.09
CA PRO A 218 4.24 -17.63 1.56
C PRO A 218 5.08 -16.50 2.18
N ARG A 219 6.02 -15.92 1.42
CA ARG A 219 6.83 -14.76 1.83
C ARG A 219 6.08 -13.42 1.67
N VAL A 220 4.91 -13.39 1.02
CA VAL A 220 4.04 -12.22 0.96
C VAL A 220 3.15 -12.21 2.20
N ASP A 221 3.14 -11.11 2.93
CA ASP A 221 2.50 -11.00 4.24
C ASP A 221 1.11 -10.37 4.19
N ALA A 222 0.81 -9.62 3.12
CA ALA A 222 -0.48 -8.96 2.96
C ALA A 222 -0.89 -8.81 1.50
N GLY A 223 -2.20 -8.80 1.27
CA GLY A 223 -2.82 -8.39 0.02
C GLY A 223 -3.57 -7.08 0.20
N LEU A 224 -3.21 -6.07 -0.58
CA LEU A 224 -3.83 -4.76 -0.61
C LEU A 224 -4.72 -4.63 -1.84
N ALA A 225 -5.96 -4.18 -1.65
CA ALA A 225 -6.87 -3.89 -2.73
C ALA A 225 -7.79 -2.69 -2.42
N ALA A 226 -8.32 -2.07 -3.45
CA ALA A 226 -9.24 -0.94 -3.35
C ALA A 226 -10.58 -1.26 -4.03
N SER A 227 -10.61 -1.32 -5.35
CA SER A 227 -11.84 -1.37 -6.14
C SER A 227 -12.80 -2.50 -5.77
N ILE A 228 -12.30 -3.72 -5.57
CA ILE A 228 -13.14 -4.88 -5.26
C ILE A 228 -13.84 -4.77 -3.90
N PHE A 229 -13.21 -4.06 -2.94
CA PHE A 229 -13.79 -3.78 -1.64
C PHE A 229 -14.74 -2.56 -1.70
N HIS A 230 -14.35 -1.48 -2.40
CA HIS A 230 -15.18 -0.28 -2.55
C HIS A 230 -16.50 -0.56 -3.25
N THR A 231 -16.48 -1.40 -4.27
CA THR A 231 -17.68 -1.82 -5.02
C THR A 231 -18.45 -2.96 -4.37
N LYS A 232 -17.98 -3.45 -3.21
CA LYS A 232 -18.55 -4.61 -2.49
C LYS A 232 -18.60 -5.90 -3.36
N GLN A 233 -17.71 -6.00 -4.34
CA GLN A 233 -17.54 -7.22 -5.15
C GLN A 233 -16.99 -8.37 -4.30
N VAL A 234 -16.13 -8.04 -3.32
CA VAL A 234 -15.60 -8.96 -2.31
C VAL A 234 -15.84 -8.32 -0.94
N ASP A 235 -16.48 -9.07 -0.03
CA ASP A 235 -16.56 -8.71 1.38
C ASP A 235 -15.29 -9.18 2.11
N ILE A 236 -14.74 -8.36 3.02
CA ILE A 236 -13.49 -8.68 3.71
C ILE A 236 -13.65 -9.87 4.66
N ARG A 237 -14.76 -9.93 5.38
CA ARG A 237 -15.03 -11.02 6.33
C ARG A 237 -15.20 -12.34 5.59
N ASP A 238 -15.97 -12.34 4.50
CA ASP A 238 -16.17 -13.52 3.65
C ASP A 238 -14.86 -13.99 3.02
N LEU A 239 -14.03 -13.05 2.54
CA LEU A 239 -12.69 -13.35 2.03
C LEU A 239 -11.82 -14.05 3.09
N LYS A 240 -11.80 -13.53 4.32
CA LYS A 240 -10.99 -14.13 5.41
C LYS A 240 -11.50 -15.51 5.82
N LEU A 241 -12.80 -15.73 5.85
CA LEU A 241 -13.39 -17.06 6.09
C LEU A 241 -13.02 -18.03 4.97
N TYR A 242 -13.19 -17.61 3.71
CA TYR A 242 -12.78 -18.39 2.54
C TYR A 242 -11.29 -18.77 2.57
N LEU A 243 -10.42 -17.84 2.91
CA LEU A 243 -8.98 -18.09 3.02
C LEU A 243 -8.66 -19.11 4.14
N ARG A 244 -9.31 -19.02 5.30
CA ARG A 244 -9.16 -20.00 6.38
C ARG A 244 -9.60 -21.40 5.97
N GLU A 245 -10.72 -21.52 5.29
CA GLU A 245 -11.22 -22.81 4.76
C GLU A 245 -10.23 -23.41 3.74
N ASN A 246 -9.44 -22.56 3.09
CA ASN A 246 -8.38 -22.97 2.15
C ASN A 246 -6.97 -23.00 2.78
N SER A 247 -6.86 -23.20 4.11
CA SER A 247 -5.60 -23.39 4.82
C SER A 247 -4.66 -22.17 4.85
N VAL A 248 -5.17 -20.96 4.68
CA VAL A 248 -4.43 -19.71 4.89
C VAL A 248 -4.71 -19.21 6.30
N GLU A 249 -3.68 -18.97 7.10
CA GLU A 249 -3.81 -18.43 8.46
C GLU A 249 -4.29 -16.98 8.44
N MET A 250 -5.50 -16.74 8.93
CA MET A 250 -6.16 -15.42 8.99
C MET A 250 -6.66 -15.11 10.40
N ARG A 251 -6.61 -13.83 10.77
CA ARG A 251 -7.34 -13.31 11.94
C ARG A 251 -8.77 -12.97 11.51
N VAL A 252 -9.77 -13.60 12.08
CA VAL A 252 -11.20 -13.36 11.80
C VAL A 252 -11.87 -12.74 13.00
#